data_56519d8671bd9a399d38b2c47e24b2e6
#
_entry.id   56519d8671bd9a399d38b2c47e24b2e6
#
_cell.length_a   1.000
_cell.length_b   1.000
_cell.length_c   1.000
_cell.angle_alpha   90.00
_cell.angle_beta   90.00
_cell.angle_gamma   90.00
#
_symmetry.space_group_name_H-M   'P 1'
#
loop_
_entity.id
_entity.type
_entity.pdbx_description
1 polymer ?
#
loop_
_entity_poly.entity_id
_entity_poly.type
_entity_poly.pdbx_seq_one_letter_code
_entity_poly.pdbx_strand_id
1 'polypeptide(L)'
;MTLADLRTQADELDRNDSLAHLRDRFCIPRHTDGADVAYLCGNSLGLAPTAARECVEQELVAWEQLGVEGHFKHERPWVSFHELFAKHLAEIVGAKPYEVVAMNTLTVNLHLMLTSFYRPTHERFKVLVGHAAFPSDRYALASQIELRGHNPEEAILTAKPLAASRVLRTEDVVALIEQHASELALVLMDGVNYYTGERIDIAAITEAAHRHGIVAGFDLAHAAGNVPLALHDWNADFAVWCHYKYLNGGPGCVAGCFVHERHGFAREPRARMAGWWGHDKHSRFKMGPDFEPIPGAEGWQLSNPPLFSLAALLPSLELFAEAGMDRLRAKSEALTGFLELAIRGLFPEWGEVITPAEPARRGCQLSIRVTRDAKRAFVALVANGVICDWREPDVIRLAPVPLYNRFADIVRCVEVLSCAK
;
A
#
# COMPACT_ATOMS: atom_id res chain seq x y z
N MET A 1 11.19 33.22 1.85
CA MET A 1 11.97 32.01 2.19
C MET A 1 13.03 31.81 1.13
N THR A 2 14.28 31.63 1.54
CA THR A 2 15.43 31.39 0.65
C THR A 2 15.89 29.94 0.75
N LEU A 3 16.75 29.50 -0.18
CA LEU A 3 17.39 28.15 -0.08
C LEU A 3 18.27 28.04 1.19
N ALA A 4 18.89 29.15 1.64
CA ALA A 4 19.69 29.17 2.86
C ALA A 4 18.81 28.95 4.11
N ASP A 5 17.65 29.60 4.16
CA ASP A 5 16.68 29.40 5.25
C ASP A 5 16.20 27.94 5.30
N LEU A 6 15.91 27.33 4.14
CA LEU A 6 15.51 25.92 4.07
C LEU A 6 16.61 24.96 4.54
N ARG A 7 17.89 25.20 4.19
CA ARG A 7 19.00 24.38 4.68
C ARG A 7 19.10 24.44 6.19
N THR A 8 19.08 25.64 6.76
CA THR A 8 19.15 25.83 8.22
C THR A 8 18.02 25.10 8.94
N GLN A 9 16.80 25.22 8.41
CA GLN A 9 15.63 24.55 8.97
C GLN A 9 15.72 23.01 8.82
N ALA A 10 16.19 22.51 7.69
CA ALA A 10 16.39 21.08 7.46
C ALA A 10 17.42 20.48 8.44
N ASP A 11 18.55 21.17 8.65
CA ASP A 11 19.61 20.76 9.58
C ASP A 11 19.10 20.71 11.03
N GLU A 12 18.21 21.61 11.41
CA GLU A 12 17.57 21.59 12.73
C GLU A 12 16.58 20.44 12.87
N LEU A 13 15.74 20.22 11.86
CA LEU A 13 14.74 19.13 11.84
C LEU A 13 15.42 17.76 11.80
N ASP A 14 16.50 17.59 11.02
CA ASP A 14 17.26 16.33 10.95
C ASP A 14 17.98 16.02 12.27
N ARG A 15 18.51 17.05 12.97
CA ARG A 15 19.14 16.87 14.31
C ARG A 15 18.14 16.44 15.39
N ASN A 16 16.88 16.86 15.26
CA ASN A 16 15.82 16.56 16.21
C ASN A 16 14.98 15.33 15.82
N ASP A 17 15.33 14.65 14.72
CA ASP A 17 14.60 13.47 14.22
C ASP A 17 14.88 12.24 15.10
N SER A 18 13.90 11.85 15.91
CA SER A 18 13.98 10.65 16.76
C SER A 18 14.07 9.32 15.99
N LEU A 19 13.79 9.34 14.68
CA LEU A 19 13.85 8.18 13.77
C LEU A 19 15.08 8.22 12.84
N ALA A 20 16.00 9.18 13.02
CA ALA A 20 17.17 9.35 12.13
C ALA A 20 18.02 8.07 12.02
N HIS A 21 18.15 7.32 13.12
CA HIS A 21 18.92 6.07 13.19
C HIS A 21 18.40 4.95 12.27
N LEU A 22 17.13 4.98 11.89
CA LEU A 22 16.54 3.96 11.02
C LEU A 22 17.08 4.04 9.58
N ARG A 23 17.54 5.21 9.14
CA ARG A 23 18.14 5.36 7.79
C ARG A 23 19.30 4.40 7.57
N ASP A 24 20.15 4.19 8.57
CA ASP A 24 21.33 3.31 8.51
C ASP A 24 20.96 1.83 8.39
N ARG A 25 19.70 1.50 8.58
CA ARG A 25 19.13 0.17 8.42
C ARG A 25 18.65 -0.10 7.00
N PHE A 26 18.86 0.83 6.06
CA PHE A 26 18.49 0.71 4.65
C PHE A 26 19.70 0.89 3.71
N CYS A 27 19.68 0.14 2.62
CA CYS A 27 20.66 0.30 1.54
C CYS A 27 20.27 1.50 0.67
N ILE A 28 20.88 2.66 0.92
CA ILE A 28 20.64 3.84 0.10
C ILE A 28 21.47 3.74 -1.19
N PRO A 29 20.87 3.81 -2.39
CA PRO A 29 21.60 3.81 -3.64
C PRO A 29 22.55 5.01 -3.73
N ARG A 30 23.66 4.82 -4.44
CA ARG A 30 24.64 5.89 -4.62
C ARG A 30 24.55 6.48 -6.03
N HIS A 31 24.69 7.78 -6.11
CA HIS A 31 24.83 8.51 -7.35
C HIS A 31 26.25 8.33 -7.93
N THR A 32 26.47 8.72 -9.19
CA THR A 32 27.75 8.57 -9.90
C THR A 32 28.92 9.33 -9.26
N ASP A 33 28.63 10.36 -8.49
CA ASP A 33 29.60 11.13 -7.69
C ASP A 33 29.96 10.47 -6.35
N GLY A 34 29.36 9.32 -6.04
CA GLY A 34 29.56 8.58 -4.81
C GLY A 34 28.69 9.03 -3.63
N ALA A 35 27.91 10.11 -3.76
CA ALA A 35 26.98 10.54 -2.71
C ALA A 35 25.72 9.67 -2.68
N ASP A 36 25.05 9.62 -1.52
CA ASP A 36 23.74 9.00 -1.40
C ASP A 36 22.74 9.73 -2.29
N VAL A 37 21.84 9.00 -2.96
CA VAL A 37 20.71 9.64 -3.66
C VAL A 37 19.66 10.14 -2.66
N ALA A 38 18.93 11.19 -3.01
CA ALA A 38 17.68 11.55 -2.36
C ALA A 38 16.57 10.66 -2.93
N TYR A 39 16.27 9.55 -2.25
CA TYR A 39 15.31 8.55 -2.74
C TYR A 39 13.88 8.90 -2.32
N LEU A 40 13.17 9.62 -3.18
CA LEU A 40 11.78 10.09 -2.95
C LEU A 40 10.76 9.26 -3.75
N CYS A 41 10.99 7.95 -3.86
CA CYS A 41 10.23 7.05 -4.73
C CYS A 41 9.71 5.77 -4.03
N GLY A 42 9.61 5.78 -2.69
CA GLY A 42 9.10 4.63 -1.93
C GLY A 42 7.64 4.26 -2.20
N ASN A 43 6.89 5.18 -2.78
CA ASN A 43 5.54 4.95 -3.30
C ASN A 43 5.51 4.02 -4.53
N SER A 44 6.64 3.77 -5.18
CA SER A 44 6.79 2.86 -6.33
C SER A 44 7.53 1.59 -5.96
N LEU A 45 8.69 1.72 -5.30
CA LEU A 45 9.46 0.63 -4.72
C LEU A 45 10.17 1.12 -3.46
N GLY A 46 10.02 0.42 -2.35
CA GLY A 46 10.75 0.72 -1.11
C GLY A 46 12.23 0.33 -1.19
N LEU A 47 13.06 0.92 -0.32
CA LEU A 47 14.48 0.58 -0.22
C LEU A 47 14.70 -0.76 0.48
N ALA A 48 15.77 -1.45 0.12
CA ALA A 48 16.14 -2.72 0.76
C ALA A 48 16.61 -2.49 2.20
N PRO A 49 16.01 -3.15 3.21
CA PRO A 49 16.62 -3.23 4.54
C PRO A 49 17.99 -3.90 4.47
N THR A 50 18.97 -3.43 5.24
CA THR A 50 20.32 -4.00 5.25
C THR A 50 20.34 -5.48 5.64
N ALA A 51 19.43 -5.89 6.53
CA ALA A 51 19.31 -7.27 6.99
C ALA A 51 18.58 -8.20 6.00
N ALA A 52 17.94 -7.68 4.95
CA ALA A 52 17.16 -8.51 4.02
C ALA A 52 17.98 -9.61 3.33
N ARG A 53 19.24 -9.29 2.95
CA ARG A 53 20.16 -10.26 2.36
C ARG A 53 20.44 -11.43 3.30
N GLU A 54 20.76 -11.14 4.55
CA GLU A 54 21.07 -12.16 5.57
C GLU A 54 19.87 -13.07 5.83
N CYS A 55 18.66 -12.50 5.96
CA CYS A 55 17.44 -13.28 6.17
C CYS A 55 17.17 -14.26 5.01
N VAL A 56 17.39 -13.83 3.76
CA VAL A 56 17.24 -14.71 2.59
C VAL A 56 18.34 -15.78 2.56
N GLU A 57 19.57 -15.41 2.89
CA GLU A 57 20.72 -16.34 2.92
C GLU A 57 20.54 -17.42 3.98
N GLN A 58 20.00 -17.09 5.17
CA GLN A 58 19.66 -18.09 6.20
C GLN A 58 18.70 -19.16 5.67
N GLU A 59 17.69 -18.77 4.91
CA GLU A 59 16.74 -19.73 4.32
C GLU A 59 17.37 -20.56 3.18
N LEU A 60 18.30 -19.98 2.41
CA LEU A 60 19.07 -20.72 1.40
C LEU A 60 19.96 -21.79 2.07
N VAL A 61 20.69 -21.40 3.10
CA VAL A 61 21.54 -22.35 3.88
C VAL A 61 20.70 -23.44 4.51
N ALA A 62 19.54 -23.10 5.09
CA ALA A 62 18.63 -24.08 5.64
C ALA A 62 18.15 -25.07 4.57
N TRP A 63 17.86 -24.60 3.36
CA TRP A 63 17.46 -25.45 2.24
C TRP A 63 18.59 -26.40 1.81
N GLU A 64 19.84 -25.90 1.70
CA GLU A 64 21.01 -26.71 1.39
C GLU A 64 21.26 -27.83 2.41
N GLN A 65 21.06 -27.52 3.70
CA GLN A 65 21.38 -28.44 4.78
C GLN A 65 20.25 -29.41 5.12
N LEU A 66 18.99 -28.96 5.04
CA LEU A 66 17.84 -29.72 5.54
C LEU A 66 16.97 -30.29 4.41
N GLY A 67 17.03 -29.75 3.20
CA GLY A 67 16.13 -30.16 2.13
C GLY A 67 14.67 -30.11 2.56
N VAL A 68 13.91 -31.19 2.34
CA VAL A 68 12.49 -31.27 2.73
C VAL A 68 12.27 -31.19 4.25
N GLU A 69 13.27 -31.54 5.06
CA GLU A 69 13.14 -31.47 6.51
C GLU A 69 13.06 -30.06 7.04
N GLY A 70 13.48 -29.04 6.28
CA GLY A 70 13.33 -27.63 6.61
C GLY A 70 11.87 -27.20 6.85
N HIS A 71 10.92 -27.94 6.30
CA HIS A 71 9.51 -27.69 6.58
C HIS A 71 9.15 -27.85 8.07
N PHE A 72 9.87 -28.72 8.81
CA PHE A 72 9.51 -29.08 10.19
C PHE A 72 10.65 -28.91 11.19
N LYS A 73 11.92 -29.03 10.76
CA LYS A 73 13.09 -29.06 11.65
C LYS A 73 13.89 -27.77 11.69
N HIS A 74 13.61 -26.83 10.77
CA HIS A 74 14.24 -25.52 10.79
C HIS A 74 13.86 -24.74 12.07
N GLU A 75 14.70 -23.82 12.54
CA GLU A 75 14.41 -22.95 13.69
C GLU A 75 13.09 -22.16 13.46
N ARG A 76 12.87 -21.74 12.22
CA ARG A 76 11.62 -21.15 11.74
C ARG A 76 10.99 -22.10 10.72
N PRO A 77 10.19 -23.11 11.14
CA PRO A 77 9.68 -24.13 10.24
C PRO A 77 8.90 -23.54 9.06
N TRP A 78 9.18 -24.00 7.85
CA TRP A 78 8.58 -23.41 6.64
C TRP A 78 7.07 -23.65 6.54
N VAL A 79 6.53 -24.68 7.19
CA VAL A 79 5.08 -24.93 7.24
C VAL A 79 4.30 -23.81 7.94
N SER A 80 4.94 -23.09 8.87
CA SER A 80 4.36 -22.01 9.65
C SER A 80 5.07 -20.66 9.45
N PHE A 81 6.04 -20.56 8.55
CA PHE A 81 6.86 -19.38 8.38
C PHE A 81 6.02 -18.10 8.13
N HIS A 82 4.94 -18.22 7.36
CA HIS A 82 4.03 -17.09 7.07
C HIS A 82 3.30 -16.56 8.31
N GLU A 83 3.18 -17.36 9.36
CA GLU A 83 2.52 -16.97 10.62
C GLU A 83 3.31 -15.90 11.40
N LEU A 84 4.64 -15.83 11.19
CA LEU A 84 5.51 -14.82 11.79
C LEU A 84 5.10 -13.38 11.41
N PHE A 85 4.42 -13.23 10.29
CA PHE A 85 4.05 -11.93 9.72
C PHE A 85 2.73 -11.40 10.24
N ALA A 86 1.84 -12.29 10.72
CA ALA A 86 0.47 -11.95 11.07
C ALA A 86 0.36 -10.83 12.10
N LYS A 87 1.17 -10.88 13.18
CA LYS A 87 1.18 -9.85 14.22
C LYS A 87 1.63 -8.49 13.67
N HIS A 88 2.75 -8.44 12.97
CA HIS A 88 3.31 -7.20 12.43
C HIS A 88 2.37 -6.56 11.40
N LEU A 89 1.81 -7.37 10.51
CA LEU A 89 0.85 -6.88 9.50
C LEU A 89 -0.43 -6.37 10.15
N ALA A 90 -0.93 -7.07 11.17
CA ALA A 90 -2.11 -6.63 11.92
C ALA A 90 -1.90 -5.27 12.60
N GLU A 91 -0.75 -5.06 13.23
CA GLU A 91 -0.38 -3.77 13.85
C GLU A 91 -0.31 -2.64 12.83
N ILE A 92 0.22 -2.89 11.62
CA ILE A 92 0.35 -1.89 10.55
C ILE A 92 -1.02 -1.49 9.98
N VAL A 93 -1.95 -2.44 9.83
CA VAL A 93 -3.25 -2.18 9.19
C VAL A 93 -4.40 -2.03 10.19
N GLY A 94 -4.12 -2.08 11.49
CA GLY A 94 -5.14 -1.97 12.55
C GLY A 94 -6.16 -3.11 12.49
N ALA A 95 -5.66 -4.35 12.49
CA ALA A 95 -6.44 -5.57 12.43
C ALA A 95 -6.08 -6.53 13.56
N LYS A 96 -6.80 -7.64 13.68
CA LYS A 96 -6.43 -8.77 14.52
C LYS A 96 -5.50 -9.72 13.73
N PRO A 97 -4.54 -10.42 14.38
CA PRO A 97 -3.59 -11.28 13.68
C PRO A 97 -4.23 -12.34 12.76
N TYR A 98 -5.37 -12.87 13.14
CA TYR A 98 -6.09 -13.85 12.33
C TYR A 98 -6.92 -13.26 11.18
N GLU A 99 -7.01 -11.93 11.08
CA GLU A 99 -7.67 -11.22 9.98
C GLU A 99 -6.72 -10.89 8.83
N VAL A 100 -5.42 -11.13 9.00
CA VAL A 100 -4.39 -10.80 8.00
C VAL A 100 -3.57 -12.01 7.60
N VAL A 101 -3.14 -12.02 6.35
CA VAL A 101 -2.24 -13.06 5.83
C VAL A 101 -1.33 -12.50 4.74
N ALA A 102 -0.06 -12.91 4.74
CA ALA A 102 0.87 -12.66 3.64
C ALA A 102 0.78 -13.80 2.63
N MET A 103 0.25 -13.52 1.45
CA MET A 103 0.06 -14.52 0.39
C MET A 103 0.09 -13.89 -1.01
N ASN A 104 0.45 -14.67 -2.02
CA ASN A 104 0.37 -14.31 -3.45
C ASN A 104 0.97 -12.92 -3.79
N THR A 105 0.38 -12.25 -4.80
CA THR A 105 0.61 -10.85 -5.17
C THR A 105 -0.70 -10.08 -5.09
N LEU A 106 -0.64 -8.73 -5.10
CA LEU A 106 -1.82 -7.88 -4.90
C LEU A 106 -2.96 -8.25 -5.84
N THR A 107 -2.71 -8.28 -7.15
CA THR A 107 -3.76 -8.54 -8.16
C THR A 107 -4.37 -9.93 -8.01
N VAL A 108 -3.57 -10.95 -7.63
CA VAL A 108 -4.08 -12.29 -7.33
C VAL A 108 -4.99 -12.25 -6.10
N ASN A 109 -4.56 -11.57 -5.03
CA ASN A 109 -5.38 -11.39 -3.83
C ASN A 109 -6.67 -10.67 -4.13
N LEU A 110 -6.62 -9.61 -4.96
CA LEU A 110 -7.82 -8.89 -5.40
C LEU A 110 -8.80 -9.82 -6.13
N HIS A 111 -8.31 -10.65 -7.06
CA HIS A 111 -9.17 -11.65 -7.73
C HIS A 111 -9.80 -12.64 -6.76
N LEU A 112 -9.05 -13.11 -5.75
CA LEU A 112 -9.58 -14.02 -4.71
C LEU A 112 -10.67 -13.33 -3.88
N MET A 113 -10.45 -12.08 -3.51
CA MET A 113 -11.44 -11.29 -2.77
C MET A 113 -12.68 -11.01 -3.64
N LEU A 114 -12.51 -10.59 -4.88
CA LEU A 114 -13.63 -10.39 -5.82
C LEU A 114 -14.40 -11.70 -6.06
N THR A 115 -13.72 -12.84 -6.12
CA THR A 115 -14.39 -14.15 -6.22
C THR A 115 -15.27 -14.43 -5.01
N SER A 116 -14.85 -14.05 -3.81
CA SER A 116 -15.59 -14.30 -2.57
C SER A 116 -16.65 -13.25 -2.27
N PHE A 117 -16.38 -11.98 -2.57
CA PHE A 117 -17.14 -10.84 -2.07
C PHE A 117 -18.00 -10.14 -3.13
N TYR A 118 -17.62 -10.14 -4.40
CA TYR A 118 -18.46 -9.64 -5.48
C TYR A 118 -19.48 -10.71 -5.87
N ARG A 119 -20.70 -10.56 -5.35
CA ARG A 119 -21.84 -11.47 -5.54
C ARG A 119 -22.98 -10.75 -6.24
N PRO A 120 -22.87 -10.50 -7.55
CA PRO A 120 -23.88 -9.78 -8.29
C PRO A 120 -25.19 -10.60 -8.39
N THR A 121 -26.29 -9.86 -8.43
CA THR A 121 -27.61 -10.35 -8.82
C THR A 121 -28.06 -9.60 -10.08
N HIS A 122 -29.22 -9.94 -10.61
CA HIS A 122 -29.78 -9.22 -11.75
C HIS A 122 -30.01 -7.73 -11.47
N GLU A 123 -30.37 -7.38 -10.24
CA GLU A 123 -30.67 -6.01 -9.84
C GLU A 123 -29.44 -5.29 -9.25
N ARG A 124 -28.64 -6.00 -8.45
CA ARG A 124 -27.48 -5.45 -7.74
C ARG A 124 -26.19 -6.06 -8.30
N PHE A 125 -25.62 -5.43 -9.32
CA PHE A 125 -24.41 -5.92 -9.98
C PHE A 125 -23.32 -4.86 -10.14
N LYS A 126 -23.61 -3.61 -9.85
CA LYS A 126 -22.65 -2.52 -10.02
C LYS A 126 -21.58 -2.53 -8.92
N VAL A 127 -20.41 -2.03 -9.31
CA VAL A 127 -19.27 -1.81 -8.41
C VAL A 127 -18.86 -0.35 -8.47
N LEU A 128 -18.85 0.33 -7.33
CA LEU A 128 -18.36 1.70 -7.22
C LEU A 128 -16.84 1.67 -7.04
N VAL A 129 -16.13 2.41 -7.90
CA VAL A 129 -14.67 2.60 -7.84
C VAL A 129 -14.28 4.08 -7.81
N GLY A 130 -13.08 4.39 -7.31
CA GLY A 130 -12.55 5.74 -7.31
C GLY A 130 -12.15 6.24 -8.70
N HIS A 131 -12.14 7.58 -8.87
CA HIS A 131 -11.53 8.23 -10.03
C HIS A 131 -10.04 7.91 -10.06
N ALA A 132 -9.51 7.62 -11.25
CA ALA A 132 -8.12 7.23 -11.45
C ALA A 132 -7.72 5.99 -10.58
N ALA A 133 -8.63 5.02 -10.40
CA ALA A 133 -8.25 3.72 -9.85
C ALA A 133 -7.09 3.12 -10.67
N PHE A 134 -6.19 2.41 -10.00
CA PHE A 134 -5.01 1.86 -10.69
C PHE A 134 -5.44 0.91 -11.82
N PRO A 135 -4.79 0.96 -13.00
CA PRO A 135 -5.23 0.17 -14.16
C PRO A 135 -5.39 -1.32 -13.88
N SER A 136 -4.50 -1.93 -13.08
CA SER A 136 -4.57 -3.35 -12.72
C SER A 136 -5.87 -3.71 -11.99
N ASP A 137 -6.36 -2.83 -11.11
CA ASP A 137 -7.60 -3.07 -10.36
C ASP A 137 -8.81 -3.01 -11.28
N ARG A 138 -8.81 -2.05 -12.22
CA ARG A 138 -9.85 -1.99 -13.24
C ARG A 138 -9.86 -3.21 -14.13
N TYR A 139 -8.67 -3.73 -14.53
CA TYR A 139 -8.57 -4.95 -15.33
C TYR A 139 -9.08 -6.17 -14.57
N ALA A 140 -8.66 -6.31 -13.31
CA ALA A 140 -9.12 -7.39 -12.44
C ALA A 140 -10.63 -7.32 -12.22
N LEU A 141 -11.17 -6.13 -11.96
CA LEU A 141 -12.60 -5.93 -11.75
C LEU A 141 -13.40 -6.23 -13.04
N ALA A 142 -12.98 -5.67 -14.18
CA ALA A 142 -13.66 -5.89 -15.46
C ALA A 142 -13.74 -7.39 -15.79
N SER A 143 -12.61 -8.12 -15.67
CA SER A 143 -12.60 -9.56 -15.92
C SER A 143 -13.49 -10.34 -14.95
N GLN A 144 -13.57 -9.94 -13.69
CA GLN A 144 -14.46 -10.57 -12.71
C GLN A 144 -15.96 -10.28 -12.99
N ILE A 145 -16.28 -9.12 -13.55
CA ILE A 145 -17.62 -8.76 -14.00
C ILE A 145 -18.03 -9.61 -15.21
N GLU A 146 -17.14 -9.70 -16.22
CA GLU A 146 -17.35 -10.52 -17.42
C GLU A 146 -17.54 -12.01 -17.10
N LEU A 147 -16.72 -12.56 -16.19
CA LEU A 147 -16.84 -13.95 -15.73
C LEU A 147 -18.20 -14.25 -15.06
N ARG A 148 -18.94 -13.21 -14.62
CA ARG A 148 -20.28 -13.34 -14.05
C ARG A 148 -21.39 -12.95 -15.01
N GLY A 149 -21.04 -12.75 -16.29
CA GLY A 149 -22.01 -12.51 -17.36
C GLY A 149 -22.55 -11.08 -17.43
N HIS A 150 -21.88 -10.12 -16.77
CA HIS A 150 -22.24 -8.70 -16.83
C HIS A 150 -21.30 -7.92 -17.76
N ASN A 151 -21.77 -6.78 -18.26
CA ASN A 151 -20.97 -5.86 -19.06
C ASN A 151 -20.20 -4.88 -18.14
N PRO A 152 -18.85 -4.81 -18.17
CA PRO A 152 -18.06 -3.90 -17.34
C PRO A 152 -18.40 -2.42 -17.54
N GLU A 153 -18.80 -1.99 -18.74
CA GLU A 153 -19.17 -0.60 -19.02
C GLU A 153 -20.44 -0.17 -18.26
N GLU A 154 -21.36 -1.10 -18.03
CA GLU A 154 -22.60 -0.88 -17.29
C GLU A 154 -22.42 -1.09 -15.77
N ALA A 155 -21.54 -2.02 -15.41
CA ALA A 155 -21.35 -2.44 -14.04
C ALA A 155 -20.38 -1.56 -13.24
N ILE A 156 -19.38 -0.92 -13.89
CA ILE A 156 -18.40 -0.07 -13.20
C ILE A 156 -18.92 1.36 -13.09
N LEU A 157 -19.32 1.74 -11.88
CA LEU A 157 -19.63 3.12 -11.52
C LEU A 157 -18.37 3.81 -11.00
N THR A 158 -17.98 4.94 -11.60
CA THR A 158 -16.77 5.66 -11.19
C THR A 158 -17.14 6.95 -10.44
N ALA A 159 -16.72 7.06 -9.17
CA ALA A 159 -16.78 8.29 -8.41
C ALA A 159 -15.77 9.30 -8.98
N LYS A 160 -16.22 10.47 -9.41
CA LYS A 160 -15.39 11.52 -10.01
C LYS A 160 -15.34 12.73 -9.11
N PRO A 161 -14.17 13.43 -9.02
CA PRO A 161 -14.12 14.73 -8.38
C PRO A 161 -15.11 15.71 -9.00
N LEU A 162 -15.62 16.65 -8.19
CA LEU A 162 -16.38 17.78 -8.72
C LEU A 162 -15.53 18.59 -9.71
N ALA A 163 -16.17 19.26 -10.68
CA ALA A 163 -15.53 19.89 -11.83
C ALA A 163 -14.37 20.87 -11.49
N ALA A 164 -14.39 21.50 -10.32
CA ALA A 164 -13.35 22.41 -9.84
C ALA A 164 -12.28 21.72 -8.97
N SER A 165 -12.43 20.44 -8.63
CA SER A 165 -11.55 19.68 -7.75
C SER A 165 -10.81 18.60 -8.53
N ARG A 166 -9.56 18.30 -8.13
CA ARG A 166 -8.80 17.15 -8.64
C ARG A 166 -8.84 15.97 -7.68
N VAL A 167 -9.35 16.17 -6.48
CA VAL A 167 -9.42 15.21 -5.40
C VAL A 167 -10.87 14.83 -5.13
N LEU A 168 -11.06 13.57 -4.77
CA LEU A 168 -12.38 13.00 -4.48
C LEU A 168 -12.69 13.24 -3.01
N ARG A 169 -13.84 13.86 -2.71
CA ARG A 169 -14.27 14.02 -1.34
C ARG A 169 -15.04 12.79 -0.87
N THR A 170 -14.84 12.41 0.38
CA THR A 170 -15.55 11.26 0.99
C THR A 170 -17.07 11.43 0.90
N GLU A 171 -17.57 12.66 1.11
CA GLU A 171 -19.00 12.98 1.06
C GLU A 171 -19.61 12.71 -0.33
N ASP A 172 -18.82 12.95 -1.40
CA ASP A 172 -19.26 12.68 -2.78
C ASP A 172 -19.35 11.17 -3.04
N VAL A 173 -18.44 10.38 -2.46
CA VAL A 173 -18.50 8.92 -2.52
C VAL A 173 -19.69 8.38 -1.75
N VAL A 174 -19.92 8.88 -0.54
CA VAL A 174 -21.08 8.51 0.29
C VAL A 174 -22.39 8.84 -0.44
N ALA A 175 -22.49 10.03 -1.04
CA ALA A 175 -23.69 10.40 -1.80
C ALA A 175 -23.96 9.46 -3.00
N LEU A 176 -22.90 8.99 -3.69
CA LEU A 176 -23.04 8.02 -4.78
C LEU A 176 -23.48 6.64 -4.25
N ILE A 177 -22.99 6.20 -3.10
CA ILE A 177 -23.42 4.96 -2.45
C ILE A 177 -24.93 5.04 -2.15
N GLU A 178 -25.39 6.13 -1.52
CA GLU A 178 -26.82 6.34 -1.21
C GLU A 178 -27.67 6.38 -2.49
N GLN A 179 -27.22 7.10 -3.51
CA GLN A 179 -27.95 7.25 -4.78
C GLN A 179 -28.12 5.92 -5.52
N HIS A 180 -27.09 5.04 -5.48
CA HIS A 180 -27.06 3.79 -6.22
C HIS A 180 -27.20 2.54 -5.34
N ALA A 181 -27.72 2.71 -4.12
CA ALA A 181 -27.78 1.64 -3.11
C ALA A 181 -28.49 0.37 -3.60
N SER A 182 -29.53 0.50 -4.43
CA SER A 182 -30.29 -0.63 -4.99
C SER A 182 -29.57 -1.39 -6.11
N GLU A 183 -28.52 -0.80 -6.71
CA GLU A 183 -27.79 -1.37 -7.83
C GLU A 183 -26.38 -1.87 -7.45
N LEU A 184 -25.79 -1.34 -6.35
CA LEU A 184 -24.44 -1.65 -5.93
C LEU A 184 -24.35 -3.00 -5.21
N ALA A 185 -23.47 -3.87 -5.71
CA ALA A 185 -23.06 -5.12 -5.06
C ALA A 185 -21.79 -4.96 -4.24
N LEU A 186 -20.91 -4.00 -4.62
CA LEU A 186 -19.60 -3.80 -4.01
C LEU A 186 -19.16 -2.34 -4.13
N VAL A 187 -18.49 -1.83 -3.10
CA VAL A 187 -17.64 -0.63 -3.16
C VAL A 187 -16.19 -1.11 -3.11
N LEU A 188 -15.37 -0.72 -4.11
CA LEU A 188 -13.94 -1.04 -4.17
C LEU A 188 -13.15 0.26 -4.36
N MET A 189 -12.47 0.71 -3.31
CA MET A 189 -11.80 2.00 -3.30
C MET A 189 -10.32 1.88 -2.94
N ASP A 190 -9.50 2.84 -3.44
CA ASP A 190 -8.11 2.99 -2.97
C ASP A 190 -8.13 3.59 -1.55
N GLY A 191 -7.29 3.10 -0.63
CA GLY A 191 -7.11 3.75 0.68
C GLY A 191 -6.34 5.07 0.59
N VAL A 192 -5.34 5.11 -0.29
CA VAL A 192 -4.62 6.32 -0.74
C VAL A 192 -4.49 6.25 -2.25
N ASN A 193 -4.95 7.28 -2.94
CA ASN A 193 -4.89 7.31 -4.40
C ASN A 193 -3.45 7.46 -4.90
N TYR A 194 -3.04 6.60 -5.81
CA TYR A 194 -1.66 6.55 -6.32
C TYR A 194 -1.26 7.80 -7.10
N TYR A 195 -2.23 8.48 -7.77
CA TYR A 195 -1.97 9.63 -8.62
C TYR A 195 -1.92 10.92 -7.82
N THR A 196 -2.92 11.17 -6.98
CA THR A 196 -3.05 12.41 -6.19
C THR A 196 -2.35 12.36 -4.84
N GLY A 197 -2.11 11.18 -4.27
CA GLY A 197 -1.67 11.00 -2.88
C GLY A 197 -2.78 11.24 -1.84
N GLU A 198 -4.01 11.42 -2.28
CA GLU A 198 -5.17 11.64 -1.43
C GLU A 198 -5.54 10.40 -0.63
N ARG A 199 -5.77 10.57 0.66
CA ARG A 199 -6.34 9.57 1.56
C ARG A 199 -7.86 9.75 1.64
N ILE A 200 -8.61 8.67 1.48
CA ILE A 200 -10.06 8.64 1.70
C ILE A 200 -10.39 8.19 3.13
N ASP A 201 -11.60 8.50 3.58
CA ASP A 201 -12.13 8.01 4.85
C ASP A 201 -12.79 6.63 4.68
N ILE A 202 -11.98 5.59 4.93
CA ILE A 202 -12.40 4.18 4.82
C ILE A 202 -13.58 3.89 5.76
N ALA A 203 -13.57 4.44 7.00
CA ALA A 203 -14.62 4.21 7.97
C ALA A 203 -15.98 4.74 7.49
N ALA A 204 -16.03 5.99 7.05
CA ALA A 204 -17.25 6.62 6.56
C ALA A 204 -17.82 5.91 5.32
N ILE A 205 -16.94 5.49 4.39
CA ILE A 205 -17.36 4.76 3.18
C ILE A 205 -17.89 3.37 3.54
N THR A 206 -17.22 2.67 4.45
CA THR A 206 -17.66 1.34 4.91
C THR A 206 -19.03 1.44 5.62
N GLU A 207 -19.19 2.41 6.51
CA GLU A 207 -20.47 2.64 7.20
C GLU A 207 -21.59 2.93 6.20
N ALA A 208 -21.36 3.80 5.22
CA ALA A 208 -22.34 4.12 4.19
C ALA A 208 -22.72 2.87 3.37
N ALA A 209 -21.75 2.07 2.95
CA ALA A 209 -22.00 0.82 2.22
C ALA A 209 -22.82 -0.18 3.06
N HIS A 210 -22.45 -0.37 4.33
CA HIS A 210 -23.08 -1.33 5.23
C HIS A 210 -24.53 -0.95 5.58
N ARG A 211 -24.89 0.34 5.66
CA ARG A 211 -26.29 0.76 5.83
C ARG A 211 -27.23 0.17 4.77
N HIS A 212 -26.68 -0.16 3.59
CA HIS A 212 -27.42 -0.74 2.46
C HIS A 212 -27.08 -2.21 2.19
N GLY A 213 -26.34 -2.86 3.09
CA GLY A 213 -25.89 -4.24 2.92
C GLY A 213 -24.93 -4.45 1.74
N ILE A 214 -24.20 -3.40 1.36
CA ILE A 214 -23.19 -3.41 0.31
C ILE A 214 -21.84 -3.76 0.94
N VAL A 215 -21.08 -4.65 0.29
CA VAL A 215 -19.72 -5.00 0.69
C VAL A 215 -18.76 -3.84 0.41
N ALA A 216 -17.83 -3.56 1.34
CA ALA A 216 -16.78 -2.56 1.20
C ALA A 216 -15.39 -3.19 1.22
N GLY A 217 -14.70 -3.14 0.08
CA GLY A 217 -13.33 -3.63 -0.09
C GLY A 217 -12.37 -2.51 -0.47
N PHE A 218 -11.07 -2.68 -0.15
CA PHE A 218 -10.08 -1.62 -0.35
C PHE A 218 -8.76 -2.13 -0.93
N ASP A 219 -8.21 -1.39 -1.92
CA ASP A 219 -6.81 -1.50 -2.30
C ASP A 219 -5.99 -0.55 -1.41
N LEU A 220 -5.07 -1.11 -0.64
CA LEU A 220 -4.22 -0.37 0.27
C LEU A 220 -2.77 -0.31 -0.20
N ALA A 221 -2.49 -0.51 -1.48
CA ALA A 221 -1.15 -0.49 -2.05
C ALA A 221 -0.36 0.78 -1.73
N HIS A 222 -1.04 1.91 -1.60
CA HIS A 222 -0.45 3.20 -1.21
C HIS A 222 -0.78 3.62 0.23
N ALA A 223 -1.54 2.81 0.98
CA ALA A 223 -1.96 3.13 2.34
C ALA A 223 -1.20 2.31 3.40
N ALA A 224 -1.02 0.99 3.18
CA ALA A 224 -0.33 0.13 4.13
C ALA A 224 1.14 0.55 4.32
N GLY A 225 1.52 0.81 5.57
CA GLY A 225 2.85 1.34 5.94
C GLY A 225 3.08 2.82 5.66
N ASN A 226 2.07 3.54 5.18
CA ASN A 226 2.12 4.97 4.84
C ASN A 226 1.22 5.83 5.75
N VAL A 227 0.02 5.37 6.02
CA VAL A 227 -0.96 6.08 6.85
C VAL A 227 -1.51 5.16 7.93
N PRO A 228 -1.92 5.71 9.10
CA PRO A 228 -2.58 4.92 10.12
C PRO A 228 -3.88 4.30 9.59
N LEU A 229 -4.07 3.02 9.86
CA LEU A 229 -5.23 2.22 9.48
C LEU A 229 -5.83 1.55 10.72
N ALA A 230 -7.14 1.29 10.71
CA ALA A 230 -7.87 0.56 11.74
C ALA A 230 -8.95 -0.32 11.08
N LEU A 231 -8.52 -1.25 10.20
CA LEU A 231 -9.43 -2.01 9.33
C LEU A 231 -10.47 -2.81 10.11
N HIS A 232 -10.07 -3.38 11.28
CA HIS A 232 -11.00 -4.09 12.15
C HIS A 232 -12.09 -3.14 12.67
N ASP A 233 -11.69 -2.04 13.32
CA ASP A 233 -12.64 -1.11 13.96
C ASP A 233 -13.50 -0.35 12.93
N TRP A 234 -12.96 -0.14 11.71
CA TRP A 234 -13.70 0.44 10.60
C TRP A 234 -14.65 -0.54 9.92
N ASN A 235 -14.64 -1.81 10.35
CA ASN A 235 -15.48 -2.85 9.80
C ASN A 235 -15.31 -3.09 8.28
N ALA A 236 -14.15 -2.80 7.69
CA ALA A 236 -13.89 -3.13 6.29
C ALA A 236 -14.15 -4.63 6.04
N ASP A 237 -14.71 -5.01 4.90
CA ASP A 237 -14.98 -6.43 4.62
C ASP A 237 -13.72 -7.17 4.23
N PHE A 238 -12.94 -6.59 3.34
CA PHE A 238 -11.63 -7.07 2.93
C PHE A 238 -10.72 -5.93 2.47
N ALA A 239 -9.42 -6.17 2.49
CA ALA A 239 -8.45 -5.29 1.86
C ALA A 239 -7.27 -6.07 1.31
N VAL A 240 -6.60 -5.51 0.30
CA VAL A 240 -5.40 -6.08 -0.32
C VAL A 240 -4.33 -5.01 -0.47
N TRP A 241 -3.05 -5.39 -0.36
CA TRP A 241 -1.92 -4.47 -0.57
C TRP A 241 -0.67 -5.20 -1.04
N CYS A 242 0.25 -4.48 -1.65
CA CYS A 242 1.59 -5.00 -1.95
C CYS A 242 2.59 -4.62 -0.85
N HIS A 243 3.59 -5.47 -0.61
CA HIS A 243 4.64 -5.18 0.36
C HIS A 243 5.89 -4.51 -0.26
N TYR A 244 6.02 -4.44 -1.58
CA TYR A 244 7.21 -3.90 -2.22
C TYR A 244 7.30 -2.36 -2.24
N LYS A 245 6.22 -1.64 -1.91
CA LYS A 245 6.21 -0.18 -1.81
C LYS A 245 6.68 0.28 -0.43
N TYR A 246 5.79 0.89 0.35
CA TYR A 246 6.14 1.45 1.67
C TYR A 246 6.61 0.41 2.70
N LEU A 247 6.24 -0.85 2.51
CA LEU A 247 6.65 -1.96 3.39
C LEU A 247 8.01 -2.58 2.99
N ASN A 248 8.70 -2.06 1.98
CA ASN A 248 10.11 -2.35 1.63
C ASN A 248 10.45 -3.84 1.43
N GLY A 249 9.48 -4.67 1.04
CA GLY A 249 9.67 -6.12 0.91
C GLY A 249 10.44 -6.57 -0.34
N GLY A 250 10.89 -5.62 -1.18
CA GLY A 250 11.65 -5.91 -2.39
C GLY A 250 10.81 -6.17 -3.65
N PRO A 251 11.45 -6.18 -4.83
CA PRO A 251 10.78 -6.37 -6.12
C PRO A 251 10.01 -7.69 -6.19
N GLY A 252 8.73 -7.63 -6.59
CA GLY A 252 7.90 -8.82 -6.72
C GLY A 252 7.51 -9.50 -5.39
N CYS A 253 7.67 -8.79 -4.28
CA CYS A 253 7.37 -9.31 -2.95
C CYS A 253 5.94 -9.85 -2.84
N VAL A 254 5.81 -10.89 -2.02
CA VAL A 254 4.51 -11.38 -1.52
C VAL A 254 3.63 -10.21 -1.07
N ALA A 255 2.33 -10.33 -1.26
CA ALA A 255 1.35 -9.31 -0.89
C ALA A 255 0.63 -9.63 0.43
N GLY A 256 -0.08 -8.66 0.97
CA GLY A 256 -0.94 -8.82 2.13
C GLY A 256 -2.42 -8.84 1.74
N CYS A 257 -3.19 -9.52 2.58
CA CYS A 257 -4.65 -9.58 2.49
C CYS A 257 -5.25 -9.49 3.90
N PHE A 258 -6.33 -8.74 4.01
CA PHE A 258 -7.17 -8.65 5.19
C PHE A 258 -8.57 -9.19 4.87
N VAL A 259 -9.12 -9.97 5.78
CA VAL A 259 -10.51 -10.41 5.77
C VAL A 259 -11.06 -10.26 7.19
N HIS A 260 -12.09 -9.45 7.35
CA HIS A 260 -12.68 -9.19 8.67
C HIS A 260 -13.17 -10.50 9.32
N GLU A 261 -13.03 -10.61 10.65
CA GLU A 261 -13.36 -11.81 11.43
C GLU A 261 -14.80 -12.31 11.20
N ARG A 262 -15.78 -11.40 10.98
CA ARG A 262 -17.17 -11.80 10.69
C ARG A 262 -17.30 -12.68 9.45
N HIS A 263 -16.33 -12.64 8.53
CA HIS A 263 -16.28 -13.50 7.33
C HIS A 263 -15.35 -14.70 7.54
N GLY A 264 -14.24 -14.49 8.25
CA GLY A 264 -13.26 -15.55 8.54
C GLY A 264 -13.77 -16.63 9.49
N PHE A 265 -14.69 -16.27 10.40
CA PHE A 265 -15.30 -17.16 11.39
C PHE A 265 -16.80 -17.36 11.16
N ALA A 266 -17.33 -17.01 9.99
CA ALA A 266 -18.74 -17.19 9.70
C ALA A 266 -19.13 -18.67 9.77
N ARG A 267 -20.29 -18.95 10.36
CA ARG A 267 -20.85 -20.32 10.46
C ARG A 267 -21.05 -20.95 9.07
N GLU A 268 -21.46 -20.15 8.11
CA GLU A 268 -21.54 -20.52 6.70
C GLU A 268 -20.39 -19.83 5.97
N PRO A 269 -19.29 -20.54 5.67
CA PRO A 269 -18.13 -19.97 5.01
C PRO A 269 -18.50 -19.37 3.65
N ARG A 270 -17.98 -18.18 3.36
CA ARG A 270 -18.09 -17.61 2.01
C ARG A 270 -17.45 -18.56 0.99
N ALA A 271 -18.12 -18.78 -0.13
CA ALA A 271 -17.53 -19.51 -1.24
C ALA A 271 -16.25 -18.79 -1.68
N ARG A 272 -15.18 -19.56 -1.86
CA ARG A 272 -13.83 -19.07 -2.18
C ARG A 272 -13.13 -20.04 -3.13
N MET A 273 -12.09 -19.57 -3.77
CA MET A 273 -11.15 -20.49 -4.42
C MET A 273 -10.40 -21.23 -3.31
N ALA A 274 -10.44 -22.56 -3.33
CA ALA A 274 -9.81 -23.37 -2.32
C ALA A 274 -8.42 -23.83 -2.77
N GLY A 275 -7.52 -23.96 -1.83
CA GLY A 275 -6.17 -24.47 -2.06
C GLY A 275 -5.64 -25.20 -0.83
N TRP A 276 -4.65 -26.03 -1.03
CA TRP A 276 -4.13 -26.91 0.03
C TRP A 276 -3.64 -26.14 1.25
N TRP A 277 -3.05 -24.96 1.07
CA TRP A 277 -2.50 -24.19 2.19
C TRP A 277 -3.57 -23.51 3.04
N GLY A 278 -4.73 -23.22 2.47
CA GLY A 278 -5.90 -22.73 3.21
C GLY A 278 -6.69 -23.80 3.95
N HIS A 279 -6.36 -25.09 3.76
CA HIS A 279 -6.99 -26.20 4.44
C HIS A 279 -6.50 -26.32 5.89
N ASP A 280 -7.35 -26.80 6.78
CA ASP A 280 -7.08 -26.97 8.22
C ASP A 280 -5.71 -27.64 8.49
N LYS A 281 -4.92 -27.02 9.38
CA LYS A 281 -3.53 -27.42 9.65
C LYS A 281 -3.40 -28.83 10.23
N HIS A 282 -4.41 -29.32 10.97
CA HIS A 282 -4.39 -30.64 11.63
C HIS A 282 -4.79 -31.77 10.69
N SER A 283 -5.59 -31.45 9.67
CA SER A 283 -6.07 -32.46 8.69
C SER A 283 -5.36 -32.35 7.33
N ARG A 284 -4.64 -31.26 7.05
CA ARG A 284 -3.94 -31.00 5.76
C ARG A 284 -3.14 -32.21 5.25
N PHE A 285 -2.34 -32.84 6.10
CA PHE A 285 -1.48 -33.96 5.72
C PHE A 285 -2.20 -35.32 5.70
N LYS A 286 -3.49 -35.38 6.05
CA LYS A 286 -4.30 -36.61 5.90
C LYS A 286 -4.76 -36.81 4.45
N MET A 287 -4.58 -35.78 3.59
CA MET A 287 -4.85 -35.83 2.15
C MET A 287 -6.30 -36.23 1.80
N GLY A 288 -7.26 -35.83 2.64
CA GLY A 288 -8.69 -36.07 2.42
C GLY A 288 -9.24 -35.26 1.23
N PRO A 289 -10.40 -35.63 0.65
CA PRO A 289 -11.00 -34.96 -0.49
C PRO A 289 -11.76 -33.70 -0.13
N ASP A 290 -12.11 -33.50 1.12
CA ASP A 290 -12.96 -32.40 1.57
C ASP A 290 -12.12 -31.22 2.03
N PHE A 291 -12.50 -30.02 1.61
CA PHE A 291 -11.83 -28.78 2.00
C PHE A 291 -12.45 -28.21 3.27
N GLU A 292 -11.66 -28.17 4.33
CA GLU A 292 -11.99 -27.52 5.60
C GLU A 292 -11.12 -26.26 5.74
N PRO A 293 -11.67 -25.03 5.54
CA PRO A 293 -10.86 -23.82 5.58
C PRO A 293 -10.33 -23.52 6.99
N ILE A 294 -9.07 -23.06 7.08
CA ILE A 294 -8.55 -22.45 8.31
C ILE A 294 -9.46 -21.27 8.68
N PRO A 295 -9.86 -21.12 9.95
CA PRO A 295 -10.56 -19.92 10.41
C PRO A 295 -9.73 -18.64 10.21
N GLY A 296 -10.37 -17.52 9.86
CA GLY A 296 -9.69 -16.25 9.60
C GLY A 296 -9.20 -16.11 8.16
N ALA A 297 -8.31 -15.14 7.91
CA ALA A 297 -7.82 -14.79 6.58
C ALA A 297 -6.96 -15.90 5.95
N GLU A 298 -6.28 -16.71 6.75
CA GLU A 298 -5.47 -17.83 6.26
C GLU A 298 -6.26 -18.84 5.42
N GLY A 299 -7.57 -18.97 5.65
CA GLY A 299 -8.44 -19.86 4.87
C GLY A 299 -8.61 -19.45 3.41
N TRP A 300 -8.05 -18.32 2.96
CA TRP A 300 -8.00 -17.89 1.56
C TRP A 300 -6.68 -18.19 0.86
N GLN A 301 -5.70 -18.77 1.57
CA GLN A 301 -4.43 -19.21 0.97
C GLN A 301 -4.67 -20.36 -0.03
N LEU A 302 -3.91 -20.37 -1.13
CA LEU A 302 -3.99 -21.40 -2.16
C LEU A 302 -2.84 -22.41 -2.02
N SER A 303 -1.62 -21.94 -2.21
CA SER A 303 -0.40 -22.77 -2.20
C SER A 303 0.53 -22.33 -1.09
N ASN A 304 1.63 -23.07 -0.95
CA ASN A 304 2.73 -22.71 -0.07
C ASN A 304 3.13 -21.23 -0.28
N PRO A 305 3.35 -20.49 0.81
CA PRO A 305 3.80 -19.12 0.70
C PRO A 305 5.21 -19.02 0.11
N PRO A 306 5.56 -17.94 -0.61
CA PRO A 306 6.86 -17.77 -1.24
C PRO A 306 7.94 -17.44 -0.19
N LEU A 307 8.61 -18.45 0.33
CA LEU A 307 9.53 -18.40 1.47
C LEU A 307 10.58 -17.28 1.37
N PHE A 308 11.35 -17.23 0.27
CA PHE A 308 12.42 -16.23 0.11
C PHE A 308 11.91 -14.81 0.04
N SER A 309 10.72 -14.63 -0.51
CA SER A 309 10.04 -13.34 -0.54
C SER A 309 9.58 -12.91 0.85
N LEU A 310 9.08 -13.83 1.64
CA LEU A 310 8.75 -13.59 3.04
C LEU A 310 10.01 -13.27 3.87
N ALA A 311 11.09 -14.04 3.69
CA ALA A 311 12.35 -13.80 4.40
C ALA A 311 12.90 -12.39 4.15
N ALA A 312 12.81 -11.88 2.91
CA ALA A 312 13.24 -10.53 2.56
C ALA A 312 12.37 -9.44 3.20
N LEU A 313 11.09 -9.72 3.45
CA LEU A 313 10.14 -8.77 4.04
C LEU A 313 10.30 -8.61 5.57
N LEU A 314 10.67 -9.69 6.26
CA LEU A 314 10.68 -9.75 7.72
C LEU A 314 11.44 -8.58 8.38
N PRO A 315 12.68 -8.24 7.99
CA PRO A 315 13.42 -7.14 8.61
C PRO A 315 12.72 -5.78 8.50
N SER A 316 11.99 -5.55 7.42
CA SER A 316 11.24 -4.30 7.28
C SER A 316 10.08 -4.22 8.26
N LEU A 317 9.37 -5.31 8.49
CA LEU A 317 8.27 -5.34 9.45
C LEU A 317 8.76 -5.15 10.89
N GLU A 318 9.95 -5.68 11.21
CA GLU A 318 10.61 -5.43 12.49
C GLU A 318 10.96 -3.94 12.68
N LEU A 319 11.42 -3.25 11.61
CA LEU A 319 11.65 -1.80 11.64
C LEU A 319 10.35 -1.00 11.82
N PHE A 320 9.24 -1.44 11.25
CA PHE A 320 7.93 -0.84 11.51
C PHE A 320 7.51 -1.02 12.96
N ALA A 321 7.74 -2.19 13.57
CA ALA A 321 7.44 -2.44 14.97
C ALA A 321 8.34 -1.58 15.91
N GLU A 322 9.63 -1.42 15.58
CA GLU A 322 10.55 -0.53 16.29
C GLU A 322 10.14 0.94 16.20
N ALA A 323 9.80 1.39 14.99
CA ALA A 323 9.41 2.77 14.74
C ALA A 323 8.05 3.13 15.36
N GLY A 324 7.06 2.29 15.17
CA GLY A 324 5.65 2.56 15.48
C GLY A 324 4.99 3.49 14.47
N MET A 325 3.77 3.16 14.05
CA MET A 325 3.05 3.92 13.02
C MET A 325 2.79 5.38 13.39
N ASP A 326 2.59 5.70 14.67
CA ASP A 326 2.34 7.08 15.13
C ASP A 326 3.57 7.98 14.94
N ARG A 327 4.78 7.49 15.27
CA ARG A 327 6.03 8.25 15.06
C ARG A 327 6.36 8.37 13.57
N LEU A 328 6.13 7.31 12.77
CA LEU A 328 6.27 7.36 11.33
C LEU A 328 5.31 8.38 10.73
N ARG A 329 4.06 8.42 11.21
CA ARG A 329 3.07 9.39 10.76
C ARG A 329 3.47 10.82 11.08
N ALA A 330 3.90 11.10 12.30
CA ALA A 330 4.35 12.43 12.72
C ALA A 330 5.51 12.93 11.83
N LYS A 331 6.52 12.09 11.57
CA LYS A 331 7.63 12.42 10.67
C LYS A 331 7.18 12.60 9.21
N SER A 332 6.25 11.76 8.73
CA SER A 332 5.67 11.89 7.38
C SER A 332 4.96 13.23 7.18
N GLU A 333 4.19 13.68 8.17
CA GLU A 333 3.53 15.00 8.14
C GLU A 333 4.54 16.14 8.14
N ALA A 334 5.59 16.05 8.94
CA ALA A 334 6.67 17.05 8.97
C ALA A 334 7.42 17.10 7.63
N LEU A 335 7.83 15.96 7.07
CA LEU A 335 8.51 15.88 5.77
C LEU A 335 7.65 16.44 4.64
N THR A 336 6.38 16.04 4.55
CA THR A 336 5.49 16.52 3.48
C THR A 336 5.11 17.97 3.66
N GLY A 337 4.95 18.46 4.89
CA GLY A 337 4.74 19.87 5.19
C GLY A 337 5.94 20.73 4.78
N PHE A 338 7.16 20.28 5.09
CA PHE A 338 8.39 20.93 4.68
C PHE A 338 8.58 20.96 3.15
N LEU A 339 8.31 19.85 2.47
CA LEU A 339 8.35 19.77 1.01
C LEU A 339 7.32 20.72 0.36
N GLU A 340 6.08 20.73 0.85
CA GLU A 340 5.03 21.61 0.34
C GLU A 340 5.38 23.07 0.54
N LEU A 341 5.88 23.44 1.74
CA LEU A 341 6.36 24.79 2.04
C LEU A 341 7.45 25.22 1.06
N ALA A 342 8.43 24.34 0.78
CA ALA A 342 9.52 24.61 -0.13
C ALA A 342 9.03 24.80 -1.57
N ILE A 343 8.15 23.92 -2.06
CA ILE A 343 7.61 24.01 -3.43
C ILE A 343 6.77 25.28 -3.59
N ARG A 344 5.82 25.55 -2.69
CA ARG A 344 4.96 26.75 -2.78
C ARG A 344 5.75 28.05 -2.61
N GLY A 345 6.78 28.05 -1.74
CA GLY A 345 7.56 29.24 -1.45
C GLY A 345 8.58 29.62 -2.51
N LEU A 346 9.20 28.63 -3.19
CA LEU A 346 10.25 28.89 -4.18
C LEU A 346 9.77 28.76 -5.63
N PHE A 347 8.64 28.08 -5.87
CA PHE A 347 8.16 27.73 -7.20
C PHE A 347 6.65 28.04 -7.39
N PRO A 348 6.15 29.22 -6.98
CA PRO A 348 4.71 29.49 -6.95
C PRO A 348 4.02 29.39 -8.32
N GLU A 349 4.77 29.60 -9.41
CA GLU A 349 4.24 29.57 -10.79
C GLU A 349 4.67 28.34 -11.60
N TRP A 350 5.52 27.48 -11.00
CA TRP A 350 6.11 26.34 -11.71
C TRP A 350 5.23 25.09 -11.66
N GLY A 351 4.51 24.90 -10.57
CA GLY A 351 3.73 23.70 -10.37
C GLY A 351 2.59 23.86 -9.38
N GLU A 352 1.55 23.07 -9.59
CA GLU A 352 0.40 22.91 -8.71
C GLU A 352 0.57 21.64 -7.86
N VAL A 353 0.59 21.76 -6.55
CA VAL A 353 0.50 20.58 -5.67
C VAL A 353 -0.95 20.11 -5.70
N ILE A 354 -1.19 18.96 -6.37
CA ILE A 354 -2.53 18.36 -6.51
C ILE A 354 -2.94 17.48 -5.34
N THR A 355 -1.98 17.09 -4.50
CA THR A 355 -2.24 16.39 -3.24
C THR A 355 -2.94 17.35 -2.26
N PRO A 356 -3.93 16.89 -1.48
CA PRO A 356 -4.58 17.71 -0.45
C PRO A 356 -3.57 18.35 0.51
N ALA A 357 -3.80 19.64 0.84
CA ALA A 357 -2.94 20.36 1.78
C ALA A 357 -3.11 19.87 3.23
N GLU A 358 -4.30 19.40 3.57
CA GLU A 358 -4.61 18.92 4.92
C GLU A 358 -3.85 17.62 5.20
N PRO A 359 -2.98 17.57 6.24
CA PRO A 359 -2.20 16.37 6.55
C PRO A 359 -3.06 15.12 6.75
N ALA A 360 -4.22 15.23 7.37
CA ALA A 360 -5.14 14.11 7.58
C ALA A 360 -5.66 13.48 6.28
N ARG A 361 -5.64 14.21 5.17
CA ARG A 361 -6.14 13.78 3.86
C ARG A 361 -5.06 13.30 2.90
N ARG A 362 -3.82 13.06 3.36
CA ARG A 362 -2.72 12.59 2.53
C ARG A 362 -1.77 11.65 3.27
N GLY A 363 -0.99 10.86 2.53
CA GLY A 363 0.17 10.13 3.03
C GLY A 363 1.47 10.91 2.86
N CYS A 364 2.61 10.21 2.74
CA CYS A 364 3.92 10.85 2.56
C CYS A 364 4.21 11.28 1.10
N GLN A 365 3.31 11.02 0.15
CA GLN A 365 3.47 11.43 -1.25
C GLN A 365 2.90 12.83 -1.48
N LEU A 366 3.67 13.70 -2.14
CA LEU A 366 3.16 14.88 -2.81
C LEU A 366 3.23 14.69 -4.33
N SER A 367 2.13 14.94 -5.01
CA SER A 367 2.01 14.95 -6.46
C SER A 367 1.99 16.38 -6.96
N ILE A 368 2.93 16.73 -7.81
CA ILE A 368 3.12 18.09 -8.31
C ILE A 368 2.88 18.06 -9.80
N ARG A 369 1.84 18.74 -10.25
CA ARG A 369 1.60 19.00 -11.66
C ARG A 369 2.46 20.17 -12.11
N VAL A 370 3.40 19.93 -13.00
CA VAL A 370 4.34 20.93 -13.48
C VAL A 370 3.79 21.57 -14.74
N THR A 371 3.64 22.89 -14.73
CA THR A 371 2.97 23.64 -15.80
C THR A 371 3.88 23.97 -16.99
N ARG A 372 5.20 23.92 -16.80
CA ARG A 372 6.20 24.24 -17.85
C ARG A 372 7.39 23.29 -17.73
N ASP A 373 7.82 22.74 -18.87
CA ASP A 373 9.02 21.90 -18.99
C ASP A 373 9.09 20.74 -17.99
N ALA A 374 7.95 20.14 -17.67
CA ALA A 374 7.81 19.07 -16.66
C ALA A 374 8.80 17.93 -16.87
N LYS A 375 8.96 17.46 -18.12
CA LYS A 375 9.89 16.38 -18.44
C LYS A 375 11.35 16.76 -18.22
N ARG A 376 11.71 18.03 -18.54
CA ARG A 376 13.06 18.55 -18.29
C ARG A 376 13.37 18.59 -16.80
N ALA A 377 12.42 19.05 -15.98
CA ALA A 377 12.57 19.06 -14.53
C ALA A 377 12.75 17.65 -13.96
N PHE A 378 11.95 16.68 -14.40
CA PHE A 378 12.08 15.28 -14.00
C PHE A 378 13.45 14.71 -14.39
N VAL A 379 13.92 14.92 -15.64
CA VAL A 379 15.22 14.47 -16.09
C VAL A 379 16.35 15.11 -15.27
N ALA A 380 16.24 16.41 -14.96
CA ALA A 380 17.23 17.12 -14.14
C ALA A 380 17.30 16.54 -12.71
N LEU A 381 16.16 16.23 -12.09
CA LEU A 381 16.11 15.58 -10.78
C LEU A 381 16.89 14.25 -10.80
N VAL A 382 16.53 13.36 -11.72
CA VAL A 382 17.18 12.04 -11.83
C VAL A 382 18.67 12.15 -12.11
N ALA A 383 19.06 13.03 -13.04
CA ALA A 383 20.47 13.26 -13.41
C ALA A 383 21.32 13.83 -12.26
N ASN A 384 20.71 14.42 -11.24
CA ASN A 384 21.39 14.98 -10.07
C ASN A 384 21.13 14.15 -8.79
N GLY A 385 20.77 12.87 -8.94
CA GLY A 385 20.64 11.92 -7.83
C GLY A 385 19.41 12.15 -6.93
N VAL A 386 18.34 12.71 -7.48
CA VAL A 386 17.02 12.75 -6.85
C VAL A 386 16.12 11.75 -7.55
N ILE A 387 15.85 10.62 -6.92
CA ILE A 387 15.01 9.57 -7.49
C ILE A 387 13.56 9.85 -7.13
N CYS A 388 12.73 10.06 -8.14
CA CYS A 388 11.31 10.35 -8.01
C CYS A 388 10.52 9.65 -9.13
N ASP A 389 9.20 9.76 -9.12
CA ASP A 389 8.32 9.07 -10.06
C ASP A 389 7.66 10.08 -11.02
N TRP A 390 7.45 9.66 -12.25
CA TRP A 390 6.78 10.42 -13.31
C TRP A 390 5.43 9.82 -13.67
N ARG A 391 4.42 10.66 -13.78
CA ARG A 391 3.10 10.28 -14.33
C ARG A 391 2.72 11.21 -15.47
N GLU A 392 2.42 10.61 -16.60
CA GLU A 392 1.94 11.34 -17.76
C GLU A 392 0.64 12.10 -17.45
N PRO A 393 0.45 13.28 -18.04
CA PRO A 393 1.37 13.92 -18.97
C PRO A 393 2.43 14.82 -18.30
N ASP A 394 2.23 15.25 -17.03
CA ASP A 394 2.93 16.39 -16.45
C ASP A 394 3.10 16.32 -14.92
N VAL A 395 2.93 15.13 -14.28
CA VAL A 395 2.99 15.00 -12.83
C VAL A 395 4.29 14.36 -12.37
N ILE A 396 4.99 15.02 -11.44
CA ILE A 396 6.11 14.47 -10.66
C ILE A 396 5.57 14.09 -9.28
N ARG A 397 5.82 12.85 -8.85
CA ARG A 397 5.47 12.39 -7.50
C ARG A 397 6.74 12.29 -6.66
N LEU A 398 6.70 12.94 -5.51
CA LEU A 398 7.77 12.95 -4.52
C LEU A 398 7.23 12.32 -3.23
N ALA A 399 7.83 11.24 -2.78
CA ALA A 399 7.39 10.51 -1.61
C ALA A 399 8.53 10.36 -0.59
N PRO A 400 8.75 11.36 0.28
CA PRO A 400 9.73 11.28 1.36
C PRO A 400 9.23 10.32 2.45
N VAL A 401 9.76 9.09 2.42
CA VAL A 401 9.38 8.01 3.35
C VAL A 401 10.06 8.21 4.70
N PRO A 402 9.31 8.24 5.82
CA PRO A 402 9.84 8.56 7.14
C PRO A 402 10.89 7.57 7.66
N LEU A 403 10.91 6.33 7.20
CA LEU A 403 11.89 5.33 7.60
C LEU A 403 13.33 5.67 7.20
N TYR A 404 13.54 6.35 6.06
CA TYR A 404 14.89 6.56 5.53
C TYR A 404 15.15 7.94 4.94
N ASN A 405 14.12 8.77 4.68
CA ASN A 405 14.35 10.12 4.20
C ASN A 405 14.61 11.12 5.33
N ARG A 406 15.42 12.11 4.99
CA ARG A 406 15.78 13.27 5.81
C ARG A 406 15.21 14.53 5.18
N PHE A 407 15.15 15.61 5.97
CA PHE A 407 14.80 16.94 5.45
C PHE A 407 15.86 17.46 4.47
N ALA A 408 17.12 17.09 4.65
CA ALA A 408 18.21 17.36 3.70
C ALA A 408 17.97 16.75 2.31
N ASP A 409 17.30 15.59 2.19
CA ASP A 409 16.94 15.00 0.90
C ASP A 409 15.94 15.88 0.13
N ILE A 410 15.04 16.55 0.85
CA ILE A 410 14.08 17.51 0.29
C ILE A 410 14.80 18.79 -0.17
N VAL A 411 15.76 19.29 0.62
CA VAL A 411 16.58 20.43 0.22
C VAL A 411 17.31 20.16 -1.07
N ARG A 412 17.97 18.98 -1.21
CA ARG A 412 18.63 18.57 -2.46
C ARG A 412 17.66 18.57 -3.63
N CYS A 413 16.44 18.05 -3.47
CA CYS A 413 15.42 18.05 -4.50
C CYS A 413 15.10 19.50 -4.97
N VAL A 414 14.88 20.38 -4.02
CA VAL A 414 14.53 21.79 -4.28
C VAL A 414 15.70 22.57 -4.92
N GLU A 415 16.93 22.29 -4.54
CA GLU A 415 18.14 22.87 -5.16
C GLU A 415 18.25 22.52 -6.62
N VAL A 416 18.07 21.21 -6.95
CA VAL A 416 18.09 20.77 -8.36
C VAL A 416 17.00 21.45 -9.17
N LEU A 417 15.77 21.53 -8.63
CA LEU A 417 14.66 22.24 -9.28
C LEU A 417 14.97 23.72 -9.49
N SER A 418 15.67 24.37 -8.56
CA SER A 418 16.07 25.78 -8.68
C SER A 418 17.06 26.03 -9.82
N CYS A 419 17.91 25.04 -10.14
CA CYS A 419 18.87 25.13 -11.26
C CYS A 419 18.25 24.72 -12.61
N ALA A 420 17.11 24.04 -12.60
CA ALA A 420 16.44 23.53 -13.80
C ALA A 420 15.41 24.49 -14.40
N LYS A 421 15.17 25.64 -13.73
CA LYS A 421 14.24 26.71 -14.17
C LYS A 421 14.61 27.36 -15.47
#